data_21b3c1a02878c0c90686c2f351fad415
#
_entry.id   21b3c1a02878c0c90686c2f351fad415
#
_cell.length_a   1.000
_cell.length_b   1.000
_cell.length_c   1.000
_cell.angle_alpha   90.00
_cell.angle_beta   90.00
_cell.angle_gamma   90.00
#
_symmetry.space_group_name_H-M   'P 1'
#
loop_
_entity.id
_entity.type
_entity.pdbx_description
1 polymer ?
#
loop_
_entity_poly.entity_id
_entity_poly.type
_entity_poly.pdbx_seq_one_letter_code
_entity_poly.pdbx_strand_id
1 'polypeptide(L)'
;MSDWLLRHNCSLAFTSYQSGRLYLVGVDEKGALSFHERFLARAMGLWSDTQRLLVSTIFQLWRFENVVPQGGHADGADKHYVPRVAHTTGDIDVHEIGVLEDGRIVFVNTAYSCLATLSQTHSF
;
A
#
# COMPACT_ATOMS: atom_id res chain seq x y z
N MET A 1 -14.72 -10.23 13.30
CA MET A 1 -14.01 -9.43 12.27
C MET A 1 -14.56 -9.70 10.87
N SER A 2 -14.67 -10.95 10.41
CA SER A 2 -15.23 -11.29 9.08
C SER A 2 -16.60 -10.67 8.84
N ASP A 3 -17.56 -10.83 9.77
CA ASP A 3 -18.90 -10.24 9.64
C ASP A 3 -18.90 -8.71 9.55
N TRP A 4 -17.93 -8.05 10.18
CA TRP A 4 -17.78 -6.61 10.09
C TRP A 4 -17.28 -6.19 8.71
N LEU A 5 -16.23 -6.85 8.19
CA LEU A 5 -15.70 -6.60 6.86
C LEU A 5 -16.75 -6.83 5.77
N LEU A 6 -17.51 -7.93 5.88
CA LEU A 6 -18.61 -8.25 4.95
C LEU A 6 -19.69 -7.18 4.97
N ARG A 7 -20.16 -6.79 6.16
CA ARG A 7 -21.23 -5.78 6.30
C ARG A 7 -20.84 -4.42 5.73
N HIS A 8 -19.55 -4.07 5.82
CA HIS A 8 -19.03 -2.78 5.33
C HIS A 8 -18.44 -2.89 3.92
N ASN A 9 -18.48 -4.08 3.31
CA ASN A 9 -17.90 -4.36 1.99
C ASN A 9 -16.48 -3.77 1.85
N CYS A 10 -15.62 -4.07 2.80
CA CYS A 10 -14.26 -3.55 2.85
C CYS A 10 -13.24 -4.60 3.25
N SER A 11 -11.99 -4.32 2.90
CA SER A 11 -10.80 -5.05 3.33
C SER A 11 -9.87 -4.10 4.06
N LEU A 12 -8.91 -4.64 4.80
CA LEU A 12 -7.92 -3.84 5.52
C LEU A 12 -6.55 -4.05 4.88
N ALA A 13 -5.79 -2.96 4.81
CA ALA A 13 -4.37 -3.00 4.50
C ALA A 13 -3.62 -2.31 5.64
N PHE A 14 -2.54 -2.90 6.12
CA PHE A 14 -1.68 -2.29 7.12
C PHE A 14 -0.23 -2.77 6.99
N THR A 15 0.68 -1.96 7.48
CA THR A 15 2.11 -2.25 7.49
C THR A 15 2.58 -2.57 8.91
N SER A 16 3.63 -3.36 9.00
CA SER A 16 4.34 -3.61 10.24
C SER A 16 5.82 -3.31 10.05
N TYR A 17 6.27 -2.26 10.68
CA TYR A 17 7.65 -1.79 10.62
C TYR A 17 8.66 -2.84 11.07
N GLN A 18 8.43 -3.42 12.24
CA GLN A 18 9.39 -4.37 12.85
C GLN A 18 9.48 -5.68 12.07
N SER A 19 8.36 -6.20 11.57
CA SER A 19 8.37 -7.43 10.77
C SER A 19 8.67 -7.18 9.30
N GLY A 20 8.68 -5.93 8.85
CA GLY A 20 8.88 -5.57 7.44
C GLY A 20 7.82 -6.20 6.55
N ARG A 21 6.54 -6.03 6.90
CA ARG A 21 5.45 -6.66 6.17
C ARG A 21 4.32 -5.68 5.84
N LEU A 22 3.79 -5.87 4.66
CA LEU A 22 2.45 -5.40 4.28
C LEU A 22 1.49 -6.56 4.46
N TYR A 23 0.38 -6.31 5.15
CA TYR A 23 -0.72 -7.25 5.32
C TYR A 23 -1.95 -6.75 4.59
N LEU A 24 -2.61 -7.68 3.89
CA LEU A 24 -3.92 -7.49 3.29
C LEU A 24 -4.87 -8.47 3.94
N VAL A 25 -5.96 -7.98 4.51
CA VAL A 25 -6.96 -8.80 5.21
C VAL A 25 -8.31 -8.56 4.57
N GLY A 26 -8.89 -9.63 4.09
CA GLY A 26 -10.22 -9.64 3.48
C GLY A 26 -11.06 -10.80 3.98
N VAL A 27 -12.10 -11.09 3.24
CA VAL A 27 -13.00 -12.24 3.50
C VAL A 27 -13.07 -13.04 2.20
N ASP A 28 -12.91 -14.35 2.31
CA ASP A 28 -13.04 -15.26 1.19
C ASP A 28 -14.50 -15.54 0.81
N GLU A 29 -14.72 -16.28 -0.27
CA GLU A 29 -16.05 -16.66 -0.76
C GLU A 29 -16.88 -17.49 0.25
N LYS A 30 -16.22 -18.10 1.24
CA LYS A 30 -16.86 -18.88 2.30
C LYS A 30 -17.18 -18.06 3.56
N GLY A 31 -16.85 -16.76 3.55
CA GLY A 31 -17.02 -15.87 4.68
C GLY A 31 -15.93 -15.98 5.75
N ALA A 32 -14.86 -16.72 5.49
CA ALA A 32 -13.71 -16.81 6.39
C ALA A 32 -12.71 -15.67 6.15
N LEU A 33 -11.96 -15.31 7.20
CA LEU A 33 -10.89 -14.33 7.05
C LEU A 33 -9.79 -14.85 6.14
N SER A 34 -9.41 -14.03 5.17
CA SER A 34 -8.30 -14.25 4.27
C SER A 34 -7.16 -13.28 4.62
N PHE A 35 -5.95 -13.81 4.74
CA PHE A 35 -4.76 -13.05 5.04
C PHE A 35 -3.72 -13.23 3.95
N HIS A 36 -3.25 -12.13 3.41
CA HIS A 36 -2.06 -12.09 2.56
C HIS A 36 -0.98 -11.25 3.19
N GLU A 37 0.26 -11.73 3.12
CA GLU A 37 1.41 -10.96 3.57
C GLU A 37 2.47 -10.83 2.46
N ARG A 38 3.12 -9.67 2.42
CA ARG A 38 4.25 -9.41 1.55
C ARG A 38 5.40 -8.83 2.34
N PHE A 39 6.59 -9.43 2.21
CA PHE A 39 7.79 -8.86 2.80
C PHE A 39 8.18 -7.57 2.04
N LEU A 40 8.28 -6.48 2.78
CA LEU A 40 8.73 -5.18 2.33
C LEU A 40 9.56 -4.56 3.46
N ALA A 41 10.87 -4.55 3.32
CA ALA A 41 11.79 -4.14 4.38
C ALA A 41 11.42 -2.77 4.98
N ARG A 42 11.17 -2.73 6.29
CA ARG A 42 10.74 -1.52 7.02
C ARG A 42 9.50 -0.86 6.42
N ALA A 43 8.50 -1.65 6.02
CA ALA A 43 7.25 -1.09 5.51
C ALA A 43 6.58 -0.20 6.57
N MET A 44 6.32 1.06 6.25
CA MET A 44 5.72 2.05 7.16
C MET A 44 4.55 2.77 6.51
N GLY A 45 4.82 3.87 5.80
CA GLY A 45 3.79 4.67 5.15
C GLY A 45 2.96 3.82 4.19
N LEU A 46 1.66 3.94 4.30
CA LEU A 46 0.70 3.24 3.45
C LEU A 46 -0.42 4.19 3.04
N TRP A 47 -0.70 4.22 1.76
CA TRP A 47 -1.88 4.90 1.23
C TRP A 47 -2.58 3.97 0.23
N SER A 48 -3.90 4.02 0.17
CA SER A 48 -4.65 3.23 -0.80
C SER A 48 -5.88 3.98 -1.32
N ASP A 49 -6.23 3.67 -2.55
CA ASP A 49 -7.56 3.84 -3.12
C ASP A 49 -8.09 2.47 -3.59
N THR A 50 -9.19 2.46 -4.33
CA THR A 50 -9.79 1.20 -4.81
C THR A 50 -8.91 0.45 -5.82
N GLN A 51 -7.92 1.09 -6.42
CA GLN A 51 -7.10 0.55 -7.50
C GLN A 51 -5.61 0.49 -7.18
N ARG A 52 -5.13 1.31 -6.25
CA ARG A 52 -3.70 1.46 -5.98
C ARG A 52 -3.37 1.32 -4.51
N LEU A 53 -2.18 0.78 -4.24
CA LEU A 53 -1.51 0.87 -2.94
C LEU A 53 -0.17 1.57 -3.14
N LEU A 54 0.14 2.52 -2.26
CA LEU A 54 1.48 3.11 -2.13
C LEU A 54 2.05 2.65 -0.80
N VAL A 55 3.27 2.13 -0.81
CA VAL A 55 3.93 1.61 0.38
C VAL A 55 5.36 2.11 0.42
N SER A 56 5.75 2.74 1.52
CA SER A 56 7.15 3.07 1.76
C SER A 56 7.91 1.88 2.33
N THR A 57 9.16 1.77 1.92
CA THR A 57 10.12 0.80 2.45
C THR A 57 11.39 1.53 2.87
N ILE A 58 12.42 0.81 3.29
CA ILE A 58 13.68 1.43 3.74
C ILE A 58 14.31 2.37 2.69
N PHE A 59 14.22 2.06 1.39
CA PHE A 59 14.88 2.83 0.34
C PHE A 59 13.96 3.26 -0.80
N GLN A 60 12.71 2.80 -0.80
CA GLN A 60 11.83 2.94 -1.96
C GLN A 60 10.39 3.26 -1.54
N LEU A 61 9.72 3.97 -2.43
CA LEU A 61 8.27 4.13 -2.42
C LEU A 61 7.70 3.30 -3.57
N TRP A 62 6.97 2.25 -3.21
CA TRP A 62 6.35 1.32 -4.15
C TRP A 62 4.93 1.74 -4.50
N ARG A 63 4.58 1.59 -5.78
CA ARG A 63 3.21 1.64 -6.26
C ARG A 63 2.79 0.26 -6.77
N PHE A 64 1.75 -0.27 -6.17
CA PHE A 64 1.05 -1.47 -6.62
C PHE A 64 -0.27 -1.06 -7.25
N GLU A 65 -0.69 -1.80 -8.27
CA GLU A 65 -1.98 -1.61 -8.94
C GLU A 65 -2.78 -2.89 -8.94
N ASN A 66 -4.07 -2.76 -8.66
CA ASN A 66 -5.02 -3.86 -8.78
C ASN A 66 -5.21 -4.21 -10.27
N VAL A 67 -5.04 -5.47 -10.62
CA VAL A 67 -5.21 -5.96 -12.00
C VAL A 67 -6.50 -6.74 -12.20
N VAL A 68 -7.30 -6.91 -11.16
CA VAL A 68 -8.63 -7.53 -11.29
C VAL A 68 -9.62 -6.47 -11.77
N PRO A 69 -10.33 -6.71 -12.88
CA PRO A 69 -11.38 -5.81 -13.33
C PRO A 69 -12.49 -5.64 -12.28
N GLN A 70 -13.20 -4.53 -12.34
CA GLN A 70 -14.32 -4.30 -11.43
C GLN A 70 -15.37 -5.40 -11.56
N GLY A 71 -15.75 -6.00 -10.43
CA GLY A 71 -16.67 -7.13 -10.37
C GLY A 71 -16.07 -8.47 -10.79
N GLY A 72 -14.78 -8.50 -11.15
CA GLY A 72 -14.05 -9.73 -11.44
C GLY A 72 -13.42 -10.35 -10.21
N HIS A 73 -12.89 -11.58 -10.38
CA HIS A 73 -12.14 -12.30 -9.35
C HIS A 73 -10.90 -12.94 -9.99
N ALA A 74 -9.85 -13.04 -9.22
CA ALA A 74 -8.64 -13.79 -9.56
C ALA A 74 -8.27 -14.66 -8.36
N ASP A 75 -8.22 -15.98 -8.54
CA ASP A 75 -7.94 -16.96 -7.49
C ASP A 75 -8.84 -16.79 -6.24
N GLY A 76 -10.13 -16.44 -6.45
CA GLY A 76 -11.10 -16.21 -5.37
C GLY A 76 -10.99 -14.85 -4.67
N ALA A 77 -10.12 -13.98 -5.12
CA ALA A 77 -9.97 -12.62 -4.59
C ALA A 77 -10.49 -11.56 -5.56
N ASP A 78 -11.17 -10.53 -5.05
CA ASP A 78 -11.65 -9.38 -5.82
C ASP A 78 -10.56 -8.34 -6.10
N LYS A 79 -9.38 -8.50 -5.48
CA LYS A 79 -8.20 -7.65 -5.65
C LYS A 79 -6.94 -8.49 -5.80
N HIS A 80 -6.14 -8.11 -6.79
CA HIS A 80 -4.81 -8.68 -6.99
C HIS A 80 -3.85 -7.52 -7.31
N TYR A 81 -3.04 -7.16 -6.33
CA TYR A 81 -2.11 -6.04 -6.44
C TYR A 81 -0.76 -6.50 -6.99
N VAL A 82 -0.36 -5.92 -8.11
CA VAL A 82 0.96 -6.17 -8.71
C VAL A 82 1.84 -4.92 -8.60
N PRO A 83 3.16 -5.08 -8.35
CA PRO A 83 4.08 -3.95 -8.33
C PRO A 83 4.24 -3.37 -9.74
N ARG A 84 4.13 -2.05 -9.87
CA ARG A 84 4.29 -1.34 -11.15
C ARG A 84 5.48 -0.41 -11.17
N VAL A 85 5.68 0.33 -10.09
CA VAL A 85 6.75 1.33 -10.01
C VAL A 85 7.37 1.27 -8.62
N ALA A 86 8.68 1.43 -8.57
CA ALA A 86 9.42 1.70 -7.34
C ALA A 86 10.30 2.92 -7.55
N HIS A 87 10.06 3.98 -6.77
CA HIS A 87 10.94 5.14 -6.73
C HIS A 87 11.97 4.94 -5.63
N THR A 88 13.25 5.02 -5.98
CA THR A 88 14.32 4.97 -4.99
C THR A 88 14.50 6.35 -4.36
N THR A 89 14.24 6.44 -3.07
CA THR A 89 14.30 7.68 -2.29
C THR A 89 15.56 7.77 -1.42
N GLY A 90 16.27 6.66 -1.23
CA GLY A 90 17.24 6.54 -0.15
C GLY A 90 16.55 6.27 1.20
N ASP A 91 17.34 6.09 2.26
CA ASP A 91 16.81 5.90 3.63
C ASP A 91 16.43 7.24 4.24
N ILE A 92 15.21 7.66 4.01
CA ILE A 92 14.67 8.94 4.46
C ILE A 92 13.51 8.78 5.45
N ASP A 93 13.26 7.56 5.88
CA ASP A 93 12.31 7.20 6.93
C ASP A 93 10.90 7.75 6.65
N VAL A 94 10.29 7.30 5.56
CA VAL A 94 8.95 7.74 5.12
C VAL A 94 7.87 7.12 5.99
N HIS A 95 7.27 7.91 6.88
CA HIS A 95 6.23 7.46 7.82
C HIS A 95 4.82 7.49 7.24
N GLU A 96 4.49 8.51 6.47
CA GLU A 96 3.16 8.72 5.93
C GLU A 96 3.21 9.08 4.45
N ILE A 97 2.17 8.69 3.73
CA ILE A 97 2.01 8.97 2.30
C ILE A 97 0.60 9.50 2.08
N GLY A 98 0.49 10.53 1.25
CA GLY A 98 -0.76 11.06 0.76
C GLY A 98 -0.73 11.25 -0.75
N VAL A 99 -1.90 11.29 -1.37
CA VAL A 99 -2.06 11.65 -2.77
C VAL A 99 -2.98 12.84 -2.85
N LEU A 100 -2.52 13.91 -3.47
CA LEU A 100 -3.29 15.14 -3.66
C LEU A 100 -4.33 14.95 -4.77
N GLU A 101 -5.27 15.87 -4.87
CA GLU A 101 -6.33 15.87 -5.90
C GLU A 101 -5.76 15.87 -7.32
N ASP A 102 -4.60 16.50 -7.53
CA ASP A 102 -3.90 16.54 -8.81
C ASP A 102 -3.07 15.27 -9.11
N GLY A 103 -3.12 14.28 -8.22
CA GLY A 103 -2.42 13.00 -8.35
C GLY A 103 -0.97 13.00 -7.85
N ARG A 104 -0.44 14.13 -7.35
CA ARG A 104 0.91 14.18 -6.78
C ARG A 104 0.98 13.37 -5.50
N ILE A 105 2.03 12.56 -5.39
CA ILE A 105 2.33 11.82 -4.17
C ILE A 105 3.14 12.74 -3.26
N VAL A 106 2.66 12.93 -2.03
CA VAL A 106 3.34 13.68 -0.98
C VAL A 106 3.60 12.72 0.18
N PHE A 107 4.76 12.81 0.80
CA PHE A 107 5.12 11.96 1.92
C PHE A 107 5.89 12.72 3.00
N VAL A 108 5.81 12.20 4.22
CA VAL A 108 6.59 12.67 5.36
C VAL A 108 8.00 12.10 5.25
N ASN A 109 8.98 12.97 5.06
CA ASN A 109 10.39 12.64 5.12
C ASN A 109 10.89 12.94 6.55
N THR A 110 10.93 11.92 7.40
CA THR A 110 11.26 12.07 8.81
C THR A 110 12.74 12.41 9.02
N ALA A 111 13.61 11.83 8.19
CA ALA A 111 15.06 12.09 8.29
C ALA A 111 15.41 13.59 8.09
N TYR A 112 14.62 14.30 7.27
CA TYR A 112 14.84 15.73 6.99
C TYR A 112 13.77 16.64 7.59
N SER A 113 12.84 16.10 8.37
CA SER A 113 11.76 16.85 9.04
C SER A 113 10.96 17.73 8.09
N CYS A 114 10.58 17.18 6.93
CA CYS A 114 9.84 17.93 5.90
C CYS A 114 8.79 17.07 5.19
N LEU A 115 7.90 17.73 4.46
CA LEU A 115 7.09 17.10 3.44
C LEU A 115 7.86 17.12 2.13
N ALA A 116 7.83 16.00 1.42
CA ALA A 116 8.49 15.83 0.15
C ALA A 116 7.54 15.24 -0.90
N THR A 117 7.89 15.41 -2.16
CA THR A 117 7.18 14.81 -3.29
C THR A 117 8.19 14.12 -4.21
N LEU A 118 7.70 13.19 -5.03
CA LEU A 118 8.55 12.53 -6.02
C LEU A 118 9.00 13.52 -7.09
N SER A 119 10.22 13.35 -7.55
CA SER A 119 10.82 14.13 -8.63
C SER A 119 11.26 13.21 -9.77
N GLN A 120 11.26 13.73 -11.00
CA GLN A 120 11.82 13.02 -12.16
C GLN A 120 13.32 13.19 -12.29
N THR A 121 13.90 14.19 -11.62
CA THR A 121 15.32 14.55 -11.73
C THR A 121 16.11 14.30 -10.45
N HIS A 122 15.41 14.10 -9.34
CA HIS A 122 16.01 13.84 -8.02
C HIS A 122 15.27 12.70 -7.34
N SER A 123 15.81 12.15 -6.27
CA SER A 123 15.15 11.07 -5.51
C SER A 123 13.85 11.54 -4.83
N PHE A 124 13.77 12.82 -4.51
CA PHE A 124 12.58 13.51 -3.94
C PHE A 124 12.76 15.02 -4.00
#